data_d14a1d9a707f02196bd171e05fdb8ffe
#
_entry.id   d14a1d9a707f02196bd171e05fdb8ffe
#
_cell.length_a   1.000
_cell.length_b   1.000
_cell.length_c   1.000
_cell.angle_alpha   90.00
_cell.angle_beta   90.00
_cell.angle_gamma   90.00
#
_symmetry.space_group_name_H-M   'P 1'
#
loop_
_entity.id
_entity.type
_entity.pdbx_description
1 polymer ?
#
loop_
_entity_poly.entity_id
_entity_poly.type
_entity_poly.pdbx_seq_one_letter_code
_entity_poly.pdbx_strand_id
1 'polypeptide(L)'
;MKIVIVGCGRVGSTLAENFDAEGHEVVILDTRTAAFDRLPETFKGAAVRGDGTDEEVLRRAGAQGADVFLSLTEGDNRNVMAAQVATESFAIPQSIAKINDPVRAAAYAELGVVTLCRTNIMVDTVAKFLKLPMQTGPGIDIPEPPGHEHPHPSAEAADREAPPTSATAARTGGTAGRSGGPGAASRQVVINEADAARAQKLGFRRWRG
;
A
#
# COMPACT_ATOMS: atom_id res chain seq x y z
N MET A 1 9.45 -5.57 -12.71
CA MET A 1 8.03 -5.90 -12.90
C MET A 1 7.24 -4.63 -13.06
N LYS A 2 6.11 -4.71 -13.74
CA LYS A 2 5.11 -3.64 -13.80
C LYS A 2 3.97 -3.95 -12.82
N ILE A 3 3.75 -3.05 -11.87
CA ILE A 3 2.85 -3.26 -10.74
C ILE A 3 1.78 -2.17 -10.74
N VAL A 4 0.51 -2.57 -10.71
CA VAL A 4 -0.63 -1.67 -10.60
C VAL A 4 -1.26 -1.82 -9.22
N ILE A 5 -1.40 -0.70 -8.50
CA ILE A 5 -1.97 -0.66 -7.15
C ILE A 5 -3.21 0.21 -7.15
N VAL A 6 -4.35 -0.32 -6.69
CA VAL A 6 -5.60 0.42 -6.50
C VAL A 6 -5.81 0.71 -5.03
N GLY A 7 -5.84 1.98 -4.67
CA GLY A 7 -5.96 2.48 -3.31
C GLY A 7 -4.64 3.02 -2.73
N CYS A 8 -4.50 4.35 -2.71
CA CYS A 8 -3.36 5.05 -2.11
C CYS A 8 -3.61 5.33 -0.60
N GLY A 9 -3.98 4.27 0.13
CA GLY A 9 -4.06 4.28 1.59
C GLY A 9 -2.68 4.00 2.21
N ARG A 10 -2.63 3.80 3.52
CA ARG A 10 -1.37 3.49 4.26
C ARG A 10 -0.61 2.31 3.66
N VAL A 11 -1.28 1.21 3.40
CA VAL A 11 -0.65 0.01 2.83
C VAL A 11 -0.22 0.25 1.39
N GLY A 12 -1.13 0.79 0.55
CA GLY A 12 -0.85 0.99 -0.87
C GLY A 12 0.28 1.99 -1.12
N SER A 13 0.33 3.10 -0.38
CA SER A 13 1.42 4.08 -0.52
C SER A 13 2.77 3.51 -0.09
N THR A 14 2.81 2.75 1.03
CA THR A 14 4.05 2.11 1.49
C THR A 14 4.54 1.05 0.51
N LEU A 15 3.65 0.23 -0.06
CA LEU A 15 4.04 -0.74 -1.07
C LEU A 15 4.53 -0.05 -2.35
N ALA A 16 3.84 1.01 -2.78
CA ALA A 16 4.25 1.77 -3.96
C ALA A 16 5.65 2.37 -3.80
N GLU A 17 5.95 2.96 -2.64
CA GLU A 17 7.27 3.48 -2.31
C GLU A 17 8.35 2.40 -2.35
N ASN A 18 8.11 1.27 -1.69
CA ASN A 18 9.09 0.18 -1.61
C ASN A 18 9.36 -0.42 -3.00
N PHE A 19 8.32 -0.71 -3.77
CA PHE A 19 8.49 -1.27 -5.12
C PHE A 19 9.17 -0.30 -6.08
N ASP A 20 8.87 1.00 -5.98
CA ASP A 20 9.56 2.03 -6.79
C ASP A 20 11.04 2.13 -6.40
N ALA A 21 11.36 2.05 -5.10
CA ALA A 21 12.74 2.04 -4.60
C ALA A 21 13.54 0.81 -5.08
N GLU A 22 12.86 -0.33 -5.24
CA GLU A 22 13.43 -1.56 -5.80
C GLU A 22 13.55 -1.54 -7.32
N GLY A 23 13.12 -0.45 -7.97
CA GLY A 23 13.25 -0.25 -9.42
C GLY A 23 12.13 -0.89 -10.24
N HIS A 24 10.99 -1.20 -9.65
CA HIS A 24 9.80 -1.65 -10.36
C HIS A 24 9.05 -0.49 -11.02
N GLU A 25 8.35 -0.75 -12.11
CA GLU A 25 7.43 0.21 -12.72
C GLU A 25 6.12 0.19 -11.93
N VAL A 26 5.85 1.24 -11.16
CA VAL A 26 4.68 1.31 -10.26
C VAL A 26 3.67 2.31 -10.77
N VAL A 27 2.40 1.89 -10.86
CA VAL A 27 1.26 2.76 -11.07
C VAL A 27 0.30 2.62 -9.91
N ILE A 28 0.00 3.72 -9.22
CA ILE A 28 -0.94 3.72 -8.11
C ILE A 28 -2.18 4.57 -8.42
N LEU A 29 -3.37 4.02 -8.16
CA LEU A 29 -4.65 4.67 -8.40
C LEU A 29 -5.37 4.97 -7.09
N ASP A 30 -6.04 6.12 -7.04
CA ASP A 30 -7.04 6.44 -6.00
C ASP A 30 -8.10 7.40 -6.59
N THR A 31 -9.31 7.33 -6.07
CA THR A 31 -10.38 8.26 -6.47
C THR A 31 -10.17 9.67 -5.92
N ARG A 32 -9.38 9.83 -4.86
CA ARG A 32 -9.11 11.08 -4.17
C ARG A 32 -7.68 11.54 -4.43
N THR A 33 -7.51 12.70 -5.02
CA THR A 33 -6.19 13.30 -5.27
C THR A 33 -5.37 13.49 -3.99
N ALA A 34 -6.01 13.89 -2.89
CA ALA A 34 -5.35 14.05 -1.58
C ALA A 34 -4.80 12.74 -1.00
N ALA A 35 -5.17 11.58 -1.54
CA ALA A 35 -4.58 10.31 -1.12
C ALA A 35 -3.10 10.21 -1.51
N PHE A 36 -2.72 10.85 -2.61
CA PHE A 36 -1.35 10.85 -3.13
C PHE A 36 -0.37 11.70 -2.32
N ASP A 37 -0.86 12.54 -1.40
CA ASP A 37 0.00 13.28 -0.46
C ASP A 37 0.78 12.35 0.49
N ARG A 38 0.44 11.04 0.50
CA ARG A 38 1.17 10.01 1.24
C ARG A 38 2.41 9.49 0.54
N LEU A 39 2.50 9.71 -0.75
CA LEU A 39 3.67 9.29 -1.53
C LEU A 39 4.84 10.23 -1.23
N PRO A 40 6.06 9.71 -1.03
CA PRO A 40 7.22 10.56 -0.81
C PRO A 40 7.58 11.35 -2.08
N GLU A 41 8.33 12.43 -1.91
CA GLU A 41 8.82 13.23 -3.05
C GLU A 41 9.73 12.44 -3.99
N THR A 42 10.35 11.40 -3.47
CA THR A 42 11.26 10.50 -4.20
C THR A 42 10.53 9.48 -5.08
N PHE A 43 9.21 9.34 -4.95
CA PHE A 43 8.42 8.41 -5.74
C PHE A 43 8.47 8.77 -7.22
N LYS A 44 8.90 7.83 -8.05
CA LYS A 44 9.10 7.99 -9.49
C LYS A 44 7.99 7.34 -10.32
N GLY A 45 7.17 6.51 -9.67
CA GLY A 45 6.03 5.85 -10.30
C GLY A 45 4.94 6.83 -10.72
N ALA A 46 3.88 6.31 -11.32
CA ALA A 46 2.74 7.11 -11.77
C ALA A 46 1.61 7.09 -10.73
N ALA A 47 1.08 8.27 -10.37
CA ALA A 47 -0.12 8.43 -9.55
C ALA A 47 -1.31 8.84 -10.43
N VAL A 48 -2.33 8.01 -10.51
CA VAL A 48 -3.47 8.19 -11.41
C VAL A 48 -4.76 8.34 -10.61
N ARG A 49 -5.48 9.45 -10.81
CA ARG A 49 -6.81 9.60 -10.23
C ARG A 49 -7.83 8.81 -11.04
N GLY A 50 -8.54 7.88 -10.38
CA GLY A 50 -9.60 7.11 -11.03
C GLY A 50 -10.18 6.01 -10.15
N ASP A 51 -11.27 5.41 -10.62
CA ASP A 51 -11.86 4.24 -9.99
C ASP A 51 -11.22 2.97 -10.59
N GLY A 52 -10.60 2.15 -9.74
CA GLY A 52 -9.95 0.92 -10.17
C GLY A 52 -10.91 -0.22 -10.53
N THR A 53 -12.21 -0.02 -10.44
CA THR A 53 -13.22 -0.95 -10.95
C THR A 53 -13.66 -0.61 -12.38
N ASP A 54 -13.24 0.54 -12.90
CA ASP A 54 -13.52 0.98 -14.27
C ASP A 54 -12.39 0.50 -15.20
N GLU A 55 -12.76 -0.37 -16.14
CA GLU A 55 -11.84 -0.95 -17.12
C GLU A 55 -11.12 0.11 -17.95
N GLU A 56 -11.82 1.16 -18.36
CA GLU A 56 -11.21 2.22 -19.17
C GLU A 56 -10.20 3.04 -18.36
N VAL A 57 -10.50 3.27 -17.07
CA VAL A 57 -9.55 3.90 -16.14
C VAL A 57 -8.31 3.03 -15.98
N LEU A 58 -8.47 1.72 -15.77
CA LEU A 58 -7.34 0.79 -15.67
C LEU A 58 -6.54 0.72 -16.96
N ARG A 59 -7.19 0.73 -18.13
CA ARG A 59 -6.53 0.76 -19.44
C ARG A 59 -5.67 2.02 -19.58
N ARG A 60 -6.20 3.19 -19.25
CA ARG A 60 -5.46 4.46 -19.27
C ARG A 60 -4.34 4.50 -18.25
N ALA A 61 -4.50 3.87 -17.11
CA ALA A 61 -3.46 3.70 -16.11
C ALA A 61 -2.36 2.71 -16.52
N GLY A 62 -2.50 2.07 -17.69
CA GLY A 62 -1.51 1.15 -18.22
C GLY A 62 -1.57 -0.25 -17.60
N ALA A 63 -2.75 -0.71 -17.17
CA ALA A 63 -2.92 -2.06 -16.65
C ALA A 63 -2.57 -3.15 -17.67
N GLN A 64 -2.68 -2.82 -18.97
CA GLN A 64 -2.28 -3.73 -20.02
C GLN A 64 -0.79 -4.10 -19.91
N GLY A 65 -0.51 -5.40 -19.82
CA GLY A 65 0.86 -5.92 -19.70
C GLY A 65 1.47 -5.71 -18.30
N ALA A 66 0.66 -5.45 -17.27
CA ALA A 66 1.13 -5.48 -15.89
C ALA A 66 1.39 -6.93 -15.44
N ASP A 67 2.41 -7.11 -14.60
CA ASP A 67 2.76 -8.39 -14.02
C ASP A 67 1.94 -8.66 -12.75
N VAL A 68 1.66 -7.60 -11.98
CA VAL A 68 0.99 -7.66 -10.67
C VAL A 68 -0.09 -6.59 -10.57
N PHE A 69 -1.23 -6.96 -10.03
CA PHE A 69 -2.32 -6.06 -9.67
C PHE A 69 -2.72 -6.22 -8.21
N LEU A 70 -2.75 -5.12 -7.46
CA LEU A 70 -3.10 -5.11 -6.04
C LEU A 70 -4.30 -4.19 -5.81
N SER A 71 -5.42 -4.73 -5.37
CA SER A 71 -6.58 -3.94 -4.97
C SER A 71 -6.68 -3.82 -3.45
N LEU A 72 -6.36 -2.62 -2.93
CA LEU A 72 -6.10 -2.36 -1.50
C LEU A 72 -7.01 -1.26 -0.94
N THR A 73 -8.16 -1.00 -1.55
CA THR A 73 -9.13 -0.01 -1.07
C THR A 73 -9.81 -0.48 0.23
N GLU A 74 -10.67 0.33 0.82
CA GLU A 74 -11.38 -0.04 2.04
C GLU A 74 -12.59 -0.96 1.82
N GLY A 75 -13.08 -1.06 0.58
CA GLY A 75 -14.28 -1.85 0.25
C GLY A 75 -13.95 -3.24 -0.29
N ASP A 76 -14.33 -4.30 0.42
CA ASP A 76 -14.08 -5.68 0.00
C ASP A 76 -14.64 -5.99 -1.39
N ASN A 77 -15.91 -5.64 -1.67
CA ASN A 77 -16.53 -5.86 -2.98
C ASN A 77 -15.82 -5.09 -4.09
N ARG A 78 -15.38 -3.85 -3.81
CA ARG A 78 -14.63 -3.06 -4.78
C ARG A 78 -13.29 -3.70 -5.11
N ASN A 79 -12.61 -4.22 -4.09
CA ASN A 79 -11.32 -4.88 -4.28
C ASN A 79 -11.45 -6.15 -5.11
N VAL A 80 -12.47 -6.97 -4.84
CA VAL A 80 -12.75 -8.18 -5.63
C VAL A 80 -13.08 -7.82 -7.07
N MET A 81 -14.00 -6.86 -7.28
CA MET A 81 -14.39 -6.43 -8.62
C MET A 81 -13.19 -5.92 -9.42
N ALA A 82 -12.34 -5.08 -8.81
CA ALA A 82 -11.15 -4.56 -9.47
C ALA A 82 -10.16 -5.69 -9.84
N ALA A 83 -9.96 -6.66 -8.94
CA ALA A 83 -9.10 -7.81 -9.21
C ALA A 83 -9.65 -8.72 -10.33
N GLN A 84 -10.97 -8.91 -10.38
CA GLN A 84 -11.62 -9.66 -11.48
C GLN A 84 -11.46 -8.93 -12.81
N VAL A 85 -11.69 -7.62 -12.87
CA VAL A 85 -11.46 -6.83 -14.09
C VAL A 85 -9.99 -6.95 -14.52
N ALA A 86 -9.03 -6.87 -13.58
CA ALA A 86 -7.61 -7.02 -13.87
C ALA A 86 -7.29 -8.39 -14.47
N THR A 87 -7.87 -9.45 -13.95
CA THR A 87 -7.65 -10.82 -14.43
C THR A 87 -8.36 -11.08 -15.78
N GLU A 88 -9.63 -10.70 -15.89
CA GLU A 88 -10.46 -11.06 -17.03
C GLU A 88 -10.25 -10.16 -18.24
N SER A 89 -10.15 -8.83 -18.03
CA SER A 89 -10.01 -7.88 -19.14
C SER A 89 -8.56 -7.63 -19.55
N PHE A 90 -7.60 -7.77 -18.62
CA PHE A 90 -6.18 -7.47 -18.88
C PHE A 90 -5.26 -8.70 -18.78
N ALA A 91 -5.79 -9.86 -18.41
CA ALA A 91 -5.05 -11.11 -18.24
C ALA A 91 -3.81 -10.96 -17.33
N ILE A 92 -3.93 -10.13 -16.27
CA ILE A 92 -2.82 -9.93 -15.32
C ILE A 92 -2.63 -11.20 -14.50
N PRO A 93 -1.44 -11.82 -14.51
CA PRO A 93 -1.24 -13.15 -13.95
C PRO A 93 -1.33 -13.19 -12.42
N GLN A 94 -1.00 -12.09 -11.74
CA GLN A 94 -1.03 -11.99 -10.28
C GLN A 94 -1.95 -10.84 -9.85
N SER A 95 -3.24 -11.14 -9.65
CA SER A 95 -4.22 -10.18 -9.19
C SER A 95 -4.66 -10.52 -7.76
N ILE A 96 -4.45 -9.59 -6.82
CA ILE A 96 -4.72 -9.79 -5.39
C ILE A 96 -5.73 -8.77 -4.89
N ALA A 97 -6.79 -9.25 -4.22
CA ALA A 97 -7.80 -8.44 -3.57
C ALA A 97 -7.64 -8.45 -2.05
N LYS A 98 -7.45 -7.27 -1.44
CA LYS A 98 -7.55 -7.14 0.02
C LYS A 98 -8.99 -7.31 0.46
N ILE A 99 -9.21 -8.18 1.45
CA ILE A 99 -10.51 -8.42 2.08
C ILE A 99 -10.37 -8.26 3.60
N ASN A 100 -11.36 -7.64 4.23
CA ASN A 100 -11.34 -7.45 5.68
C ASN A 100 -12.10 -8.57 6.40
N ASP A 101 -13.14 -9.12 5.78
CA ASP A 101 -14.00 -10.15 6.33
C ASP A 101 -13.47 -11.56 6.00
N PRO A 102 -13.11 -12.39 7.03
CA PRO A 102 -12.58 -13.74 6.80
C PRO A 102 -13.54 -14.69 6.07
N VAL A 103 -14.85 -14.58 6.33
CA VAL A 103 -15.86 -15.44 5.69
C VAL A 103 -15.93 -15.13 4.20
N ARG A 104 -15.91 -13.85 3.84
CA ARG A 104 -15.87 -13.42 2.44
C ARG A 104 -14.57 -13.82 1.76
N ALA A 105 -13.44 -13.69 2.46
CA ALA A 105 -12.15 -14.09 1.91
C ALA A 105 -12.15 -15.58 1.52
N ALA A 106 -12.68 -16.45 2.37
CA ALA A 106 -12.81 -17.88 2.08
C ALA A 106 -13.73 -18.12 0.87
N ALA A 107 -14.91 -17.48 0.84
CA ALA A 107 -15.87 -17.65 -0.26
C ALA A 107 -15.30 -17.19 -1.63
N TYR A 108 -14.57 -16.07 -1.66
CA TYR A 108 -13.95 -15.60 -2.90
C TYR A 108 -12.73 -16.44 -3.32
N ALA A 109 -12.00 -16.99 -2.35
CA ALA A 109 -10.93 -17.94 -2.67
C ALA A 109 -11.44 -19.21 -3.35
N GLU A 110 -12.59 -19.75 -2.92
CA GLU A 110 -13.27 -20.86 -3.59
C GLU A 110 -13.67 -20.53 -5.04
N LEU A 111 -13.93 -19.25 -5.33
CA LEU A 111 -14.24 -18.75 -6.68
C LEU A 111 -12.96 -18.41 -7.49
N GLY A 112 -11.78 -18.75 -6.98
CA GLY A 112 -10.52 -18.54 -7.68
C GLY A 112 -9.93 -17.13 -7.59
N VAL A 113 -10.49 -16.24 -6.75
CA VAL A 113 -9.94 -14.91 -6.52
C VAL A 113 -8.84 -15.00 -5.46
N VAL A 114 -7.63 -14.56 -5.77
CA VAL A 114 -6.56 -14.49 -4.76
C VAL A 114 -6.88 -13.38 -3.77
N THR A 115 -7.09 -13.74 -2.52
CA THR A 115 -7.50 -12.82 -1.46
C THR A 115 -6.44 -12.66 -0.38
N LEU A 116 -6.25 -11.44 0.09
CA LEU A 116 -5.40 -11.10 1.23
C LEU A 116 -6.29 -10.64 2.39
N CYS A 117 -6.60 -11.54 3.33
CA CYS A 117 -7.45 -11.21 4.47
C CYS A 117 -6.66 -10.51 5.57
N ARG A 118 -6.89 -9.20 5.72
CA ARG A 118 -6.23 -8.39 6.75
C ARG A 118 -6.49 -8.91 8.17
N THR A 119 -7.70 -9.37 8.44
CA THR A 119 -8.07 -9.92 9.75
C THR A 119 -7.28 -11.18 10.05
N ASN A 120 -7.23 -12.13 9.10
CA ASN A 120 -6.47 -13.37 9.27
C ASN A 120 -4.97 -13.10 9.48
N ILE A 121 -4.38 -12.23 8.67
CA ILE A 121 -2.96 -11.85 8.82
C ILE A 121 -2.68 -11.29 10.21
N MET A 122 -3.56 -10.42 10.73
CA MET A 122 -3.39 -9.85 12.06
C MET A 122 -3.52 -10.92 13.14
N VAL A 123 -4.54 -11.79 13.05
CA VAL A 123 -4.75 -12.89 13.99
C VAL A 123 -3.58 -13.84 13.98
N ASP A 124 -3.11 -14.25 12.81
CA ASP A 124 -1.94 -15.14 12.65
C ASP A 124 -0.67 -14.53 13.22
N THR A 125 -0.44 -13.25 12.96
CA THR A 125 0.72 -12.55 13.48
C THR A 125 0.71 -12.50 15.00
N VAL A 126 -0.43 -12.18 15.63
CA VAL A 126 -0.58 -12.17 17.08
C VAL A 126 -0.42 -13.57 17.66
N ALA A 127 -1.03 -14.58 17.04
CA ALA A 127 -0.92 -15.97 17.48
C ALA A 127 0.54 -16.45 17.45
N LYS A 128 1.26 -16.18 16.37
CA LYS A 128 2.69 -16.50 16.23
C LYS A 128 3.52 -15.78 17.30
N PHE A 129 3.26 -14.50 17.53
CA PHE A 129 3.96 -13.73 18.56
C PHE A 129 3.74 -14.31 19.97
N LEU A 130 2.52 -14.74 20.29
CA LEU A 130 2.15 -15.34 21.59
C LEU A 130 2.46 -16.83 21.68
N LYS A 131 2.94 -17.46 20.59
CA LYS A 131 3.16 -18.92 20.46
C LYS A 131 1.90 -19.74 20.81
N LEU A 132 0.72 -19.22 20.46
CA LEU A 132 -0.56 -19.88 20.68
C LEU A 132 -1.00 -20.64 19.41
N PRO A 133 -1.49 -21.89 19.54
CA PRO A 133 -2.09 -22.57 18.41
C PRO A 133 -3.44 -21.93 18.11
N MET A 134 -3.56 -21.29 16.94
CA MET A 134 -4.84 -20.76 16.45
C MET A 134 -5.09 -21.31 15.06
N GLN A 135 -6.33 -21.73 14.82
CA GLN A 135 -6.78 -22.10 13.49
C GLN A 135 -7.40 -20.85 12.85
N THR A 136 -6.65 -20.22 12.00
CA THR A 136 -7.19 -19.24 11.06
C THR A 136 -7.60 -19.98 9.80
N GLY A 137 -8.71 -19.55 9.17
CA GLY A 137 -9.13 -20.12 7.89
C GLY A 137 -8.02 -20.05 6.84
N PRO A 138 -8.25 -20.50 5.58
CA PRO A 138 -7.20 -20.61 4.58
C PRO A 138 -6.46 -19.30 4.43
N GLY A 139 -5.28 -19.24 5.04
CA GLY A 139 -4.33 -18.15 4.89
C GLY A 139 -3.58 -18.36 3.56
N ILE A 140 -3.11 -17.28 2.97
CA ILE A 140 -2.11 -17.40 1.93
C ILE A 140 -0.87 -17.98 2.61
N ASP A 141 -0.42 -19.16 2.18
CA ASP A 141 0.89 -19.68 2.51
C ASP A 141 1.91 -18.75 1.85
N ILE A 142 2.33 -17.73 2.59
CA ILE A 142 3.42 -16.86 2.15
C ILE A 142 4.69 -17.64 2.45
N PRO A 143 5.43 -18.12 1.43
CA PRO A 143 6.71 -18.76 1.68
C PRO A 143 7.60 -17.77 2.41
N GLU A 144 8.20 -18.20 3.52
CA GLU A 144 9.17 -17.37 4.24
C GLU A 144 10.32 -17.00 3.29
N PRO A 145 10.68 -15.71 3.22
CA PRO A 145 11.83 -15.31 2.41
C PRO A 145 13.07 -16.04 2.93
N PRO A 146 13.91 -16.60 2.06
CA PRO A 146 15.09 -17.30 2.47
C PRO A 146 16.04 -16.33 3.21
N GLY A 147 16.30 -16.61 4.48
CA GLY A 147 17.49 -16.13 5.17
C GLY A 147 17.42 -14.80 5.93
N HIS A 148 16.34 -14.48 6.65
CA HIS A 148 16.40 -13.48 7.71
C HIS A 148 16.42 -14.19 9.09
N GLU A 149 17.61 -14.65 9.50
CA GLU A 149 17.87 -14.88 10.92
C GLU A 149 17.83 -13.52 11.63
N HIS A 150 16.74 -13.25 12.35
CA HIS A 150 16.72 -12.15 13.31
C HIS A 150 17.71 -12.49 14.42
N PRO A 151 18.73 -11.68 14.69
CA PRO A 151 19.57 -11.91 15.86
C PRO A 151 18.66 -11.78 17.09
N HIS A 152 18.44 -12.87 17.79
CA HIS A 152 17.85 -12.82 19.12
C HIS A 152 18.76 -11.97 20.00
N PRO A 153 18.25 -10.94 20.71
CA PRO A 153 19.01 -10.30 21.73
C PRO A 153 19.32 -11.36 22.80
N SER A 154 20.58 -11.71 22.90
CA SER A 154 21.08 -12.60 23.94
C SER A 154 20.73 -12.03 25.31
N ALA A 155 20.29 -12.90 26.21
CA ALA A 155 19.82 -12.60 27.56
C ALA A 155 20.90 -12.09 28.54
N GLU A 156 21.98 -11.48 28.03
CA GLU A 156 23.12 -11.00 28.84
C GLU A 156 23.14 -9.47 29.11
N ALA A 157 22.04 -8.74 28.83
CA ALA A 157 22.01 -7.29 29.07
C ALA A 157 21.08 -6.87 30.23
N ALA A 158 20.76 -7.76 31.16
CA ALA A 158 19.84 -7.48 32.29
C ALA A 158 20.54 -7.05 33.59
N ASP A 159 21.82 -6.68 33.55
CA ASP A 159 22.53 -6.18 34.73
C ASP A 159 23.28 -4.87 34.42
N ARG A 160 22.53 -3.80 34.13
CA ARG A 160 23.06 -2.44 34.20
C ARG A 160 22.09 -1.57 35.02
N GLU A 161 22.59 -1.27 36.21
CA GLU A 161 22.12 -0.35 37.23
C GLU A 161 21.42 0.91 36.65
N ALA A 162 20.27 1.24 37.20
CA ALA A 162 19.55 2.49 36.99
C ALA A 162 20.28 3.66 37.67
N PRO A 163 20.48 4.81 37.01
CA PRO A 163 20.99 6.00 37.66
C PRO A 163 19.91 6.66 38.55
N PRO A 164 20.32 7.37 39.63
CA PRO A 164 19.40 7.87 40.63
C PRO A 164 18.58 9.07 40.13
N THR A 165 17.32 9.06 40.49
CA THR A 165 16.38 10.16 40.32
C THR A 165 16.80 11.36 41.18
N SER A 166 17.04 12.52 40.58
CA SER A 166 17.01 13.81 41.30
C SER A 166 15.83 14.64 40.80
N ALA A 167 14.94 14.92 41.74
CA ALA A 167 13.87 15.90 41.61
C ALA A 167 14.45 17.32 41.67
N THR A 168 13.86 18.27 40.94
CA THR A 168 13.33 19.53 41.51
C THR A 168 13.06 20.55 40.42
N ALA A 169 11.79 20.93 40.34
CA ALA A 169 11.17 22.25 40.16
C ALA A 169 11.72 23.24 39.09
N ALA A 170 10.85 23.77 38.25
CA ALA A 170 10.25 25.09 38.43
C ALA A 170 9.27 25.41 37.29
N ARG A 171 8.09 25.83 37.68
CA ARG A 171 7.06 26.49 36.84
C ARG A 171 7.54 27.89 36.50
N THR A 172 7.48 28.30 35.25
CA THR A 172 7.13 29.66 34.87
C THR A 172 6.38 29.67 33.55
N GLY A 173 5.27 30.38 33.55
CA GLY A 173 4.39 30.54 32.40
C GLY A 173 4.95 31.52 31.38
N GLY A 174 4.45 31.41 30.18
CA GLY A 174 4.70 32.32 29.08
C GLY A 174 3.73 32.06 27.94
N THR A 175 2.67 32.86 27.91
CA THR A 175 1.75 33.06 26.80
C THR A 175 2.52 33.74 25.66
N ALA A 176 2.37 33.28 24.45
CA ALA A 176 2.19 34.13 23.26
C ALA A 176 2.40 33.38 21.93
N GLY A 177 1.56 33.68 20.96
CA GLY A 177 1.97 33.78 19.56
C GLY A 177 1.51 32.65 18.63
N ARG A 178 0.24 32.68 18.23
CA ARG A 178 -0.17 32.14 16.94
C ARG A 178 0.56 32.89 15.82
N SER A 179 1.46 32.23 15.12
CA SER A 179 1.90 32.66 13.82
C SER A 179 1.50 31.58 12.80
N GLY A 180 0.67 32.02 11.83
CA GLY A 180 0.21 31.17 10.74
C GLY A 180 1.39 30.68 9.90
N GLY A 181 1.48 29.38 9.74
CA GLY A 181 2.35 28.77 8.73
C GLY A 181 1.79 29.01 7.32
N PRO A 182 2.65 29.12 6.31
CA PRO A 182 2.22 29.37 4.93
C PRO A 182 1.39 28.20 4.42
N GLY A 183 0.31 28.56 3.70
CA GLY A 183 -0.65 27.64 3.15
C GLY A 183 0.01 26.52 2.34
N ALA A 184 -0.47 25.32 2.57
CA ALA A 184 -0.18 24.17 1.72
C ALA A 184 -0.64 24.53 0.29
N ALA A 185 0.33 24.78 -0.57
CA ALA A 185 0.09 24.91 -2.00
C ALA A 185 -0.51 23.58 -2.46
N SER A 186 -1.72 23.64 -2.98
CA SER A 186 -2.38 22.52 -3.66
C SER A 186 -1.42 22.00 -4.72
N ARG A 187 -0.77 20.87 -4.48
CA ARG A 187 -0.05 20.16 -5.52
C ARG A 187 -1.08 19.73 -6.56
N GLN A 188 -1.20 20.48 -7.62
CA GLN A 188 -1.75 19.95 -8.85
C GLN A 188 -0.82 18.80 -9.23
N VAL A 189 -1.36 17.60 -9.30
CA VAL A 189 -0.72 16.49 -10.00
C VAL A 189 -0.80 16.84 -11.48
N VAL A 190 0.06 17.74 -11.89
CA VAL A 190 0.34 18.03 -13.29
C VAL A 190 1.33 16.94 -13.67
N ILE A 191 0.91 16.04 -14.57
CA ILE A 191 1.85 15.22 -15.29
C ILE A 191 2.80 16.21 -15.95
N ASN A 192 4.04 16.30 -15.44
CA ASN A 192 5.01 17.21 -16.02
C ASN A 192 5.34 16.75 -17.45
N GLU A 193 5.95 17.63 -18.27
CA GLU A 193 6.21 17.31 -19.68
C GLU A 193 7.12 16.07 -19.86
N ALA A 194 7.97 15.77 -18.87
CA ALA A 194 8.81 14.58 -18.88
C ALA A 194 7.98 13.29 -18.64
N ASP A 195 6.97 13.35 -17.78
CA ASP A 195 6.04 12.25 -17.53
C ASP A 195 5.10 12.05 -18.72
N ALA A 196 4.68 13.14 -19.38
CA ALA A 196 3.92 13.08 -20.63
C ALA A 196 4.74 12.46 -21.77
N ALA A 197 6.03 12.77 -21.86
CA ALA A 197 6.94 12.19 -22.85
C ALA A 197 7.22 10.68 -22.55
N ARG A 198 7.29 10.31 -21.29
CA ARG A 198 7.46 8.90 -20.85
C ARG A 198 6.18 8.10 -21.10
N ALA A 199 5.01 8.69 -20.81
CA ALA A 199 3.71 8.10 -21.14
C ALA A 199 3.54 7.94 -22.67
N GLN A 200 4.05 8.85 -23.47
CA GLN A 200 4.04 8.77 -24.94
C GLN A 200 4.96 7.65 -25.48
N LYS A 201 6.09 7.41 -24.84
CA LYS A 201 6.97 6.24 -25.16
C LYS A 201 6.32 4.90 -24.82
N LEU A 202 5.38 4.90 -23.86
CA LEU A 202 4.59 3.74 -23.43
C LEU A 202 3.27 3.60 -24.21
N GLY A 203 3.05 4.37 -25.28
CA GLY A 203 1.86 4.26 -26.14
C GLY A 203 0.68 5.13 -25.73
N PHE A 204 0.85 6.06 -24.79
CA PHE A 204 -0.22 6.97 -24.37
C PHE A 204 -0.39 8.12 -25.39
N ARG A 205 -1.53 8.16 -26.07
CA ARG A 205 -1.90 9.32 -26.89
C ARG A 205 -2.39 10.47 -26.01
N ARG A 206 -1.85 11.66 -26.27
CA ARG A 206 -2.28 12.92 -25.63
C ARG A 206 -3.76 13.16 -25.88
N TRP A 207 -4.56 13.16 -24.82
CA TRP A 207 -5.95 13.54 -24.91
C TRP A 207 -6.03 15.07 -24.95
N ARG A 208 -6.67 15.62 -26.01
CA ARG A 208 -7.10 17.02 -26.10
C ARG A 208 -8.58 17.03 -25.74
N GLY A 209 -8.92 17.65 -24.64
CA GLY A 209 -10.26 18.05 -24.30
C GLY A 209 -10.25 19.52 -23.95
#